data_c6e9a54a79c1aa2712704abe6059f471
#
_entry.id   c6e9a54a79c1aa2712704abe6059f471
#
_cell.length_a   1.000
_cell.length_b   1.000
_cell.length_c   1.000
_cell.angle_alpha   90.00
_cell.angle_beta   90.00
_cell.angle_gamma   90.00
#
_symmetry.space_group_name_H-M   'P 1'
#
loop_
_entity.id
_entity.type
_entity.pdbx_description
1 polymer ?
#
loop_
_entity_poly.entity_id
_entity_poly.type
_entity_poly.pdbx_seq_one_letter_code
_entity_poly.pdbx_strand_id
1 'polypeptide(L)'
;MRMLAVSLATALLVAACGGTAATSSPTPIPTASPSPTPAPTIVAKVATDAKLGKIMVDSATGKTLYTWAKDTDENSQCYDQCATFWPPLVTTAKTLAADGVTTGKFGTSARKDGSLQVTFDSHPLYFYARDLAPGDTNGQGSTGFGAVWVVIAVP
;
A
#
# COMPACT_ATOMS: atom_id res chain seq x y z
N MET A 1 -4.71 -62.23 -18.60
CA MET A 1 -5.63 -63.07 -19.42
C MET A 1 -6.09 -62.23 -20.60
N ARG A 2 -5.68 -62.70 -21.75
CA ARG A 2 -6.32 -62.77 -23.08
C ARG A 2 -6.71 -61.37 -23.65
N MET A 3 -5.93 -60.91 -24.63
CA MET A 3 -6.00 -61.18 -26.09
C MET A 3 -7.38 -60.86 -26.67
N LEU A 4 -7.44 -59.95 -27.62
CA LEU A 4 -7.40 -60.28 -29.03
C LEU A 4 -7.32 -59.04 -29.92
N ALA A 5 -6.39 -59.10 -30.85
CA ALA A 5 -6.26 -58.24 -32.01
C ALA A 5 -7.29 -58.64 -33.07
N VAL A 6 -7.74 -57.71 -33.88
CA VAL A 6 -8.14 -57.98 -35.28
C VAL A 6 -7.79 -56.74 -36.13
N SER A 7 -6.92 -57.03 -37.08
CA SER A 7 -6.58 -56.20 -38.24
C SER A 7 -7.66 -56.34 -39.32
N LEU A 8 -7.80 -55.37 -40.22
CA LEU A 8 -7.90 -55.42 -41.68
C LEU A 8 -8.29 -54.06 -42.20
N ALA A 9 -7.44 -53.36 -42.85
CA ALA A 9 -6.95 -53.43 -44.24
C ALA A 9 -7.90 -52.70 -45.25
N THR A 10 -7.26 -51.78 -45.98
CA THR A 10 -7.46 -51.37 -47.40
C THR A 10 -8.59 -50.38 -47.72
N ALA A 11 -8.24 -49.17 -48.22
CA ALA A 11 -8.19 -48.87 -49.67
C ALA A 11 -7.71 -47.44 -49.93
N LEU A 12 -6.74 -47.30 -50.84
CA LEU A 12 -6.29 -46.08 -51.48
C LEU A 12 -7.43 -45.46 -52.32
N LEU A 13 -7.55 -44.13 -52.26
CA LEU A 13 -8.00 -43.31 -53.38
C LEU A 13 -7.24 -41.98 -53.35
N VAL A 14 -6.39 -41.81 -54.33
CA VAL A 14 -5.69 -40.61 -54.69
C VAL A 14 -6.65 -39.71 -55.44
N ALA A 15 -6.90 -38.52 -54.94
CA ALA A 15 -7.47 -37.41 -55.73
C ALA A 15 -6.63 -36.16 -55.49
N ALA A 16 -5.78 -35.83 -56.44
CA ALA A 16 -5.07 -34.59 -56.50
C ALA A 16 -6.05 -33.48 -56.91
N CYS A 17 -6.24 -32.49 -56.09
CA CYS A 17 -6.72 -31.19 -56.50
C CYS A 17 -5.83 -30.14 -55.85
N GLY A 18 -5.11 -29.42 -56.72
CA GLY A 18 -4.29 -28.29 -56.33
C GLY A 18 -5.17 -27.17 -55.74
N GLY A 19 -4.91 -26.81 -54.51
CA GLY A 19 -5.43 -25.62 -53.87
C GLY A 19 -4.26 -24.73 -53.47
N THR A 20 -4.13 -23.57 -54.07
CA THR A 20 -3.21 -22.50 -53.70
C THR A 20 -3.33 -22.20 -52.23
N ALA A 21 -2.31 -22.47 -51.47
CA ALA A 21 -2.22 -22.06 -50.07
C ALA A 21 -2.21 -20.53 -49.99
N ALA A 22 -3.33 -19.93 -49.61
CA ALA A 22 -3.36 -18.54 -49.20
C ALA A 22 -2.57 -18.43 -47.85
N THR A 23 -1.39 -17.84 -47.93
CA THR A 23 -0.62 -17.46 -46.75
C THR A 23 -1.40 -16.39 -46.01
N SER A 24 -2.13 -16.77 -45.00
CA SER A 24 -2.76 -15.83 -44.06
C SER A 24 -1.66 -15.19 -43.22
N SER A 25 -1.36 -13.94 -43.53
CA SER A 25 -0.50 -13.10 -42.70
C SER A 25 -1.12 -12.99 -41.30
N PRO A 26 -0.36 -13.23 -40.21
CA PRO A 26 -0.90 -13.06 -38.87
C PRO A 26 -1.26 -11.58 -38.65
N THR A 27 -2.54 -11.32 -38.42
CA THR A 27 -3.03 -10.00 -37.99
C THR A 27 -2.31 -9.63 -36.70
N PRO A 28 -1.66 -8.45 -36.58
CA PRO A 28 -1.01 -8.04 -35.34
C PRO A 28 -2.09 -7.93 -34.24
N ILE A 29 -1.84 -8.66 -33.16
CA ILE A 29 -2.65 -8.57 -31.92
C ILE A 29 -2.46 -7.14 -31.39
N PRO A 30 -3.53 -6.37 -31.16
CA PRO A 30 -3.41 -5.05 -30.58
C PRO A 30 -2.72 -5.18 -29.21
N THR A 31 -1.53 -4.63 -29.10
CA THR A 31 -0.83 -4.49 -27.81
C THR A 31 -1.72 -3.64 -26.91
N ALA A 32 -2.24 -4.22 -25.83
CA ALA A 32 -3.04 -3.50 -24.87
C ALA A 32 -2.22 -2.33 -24.30
N SER A 33 -2.72 -1.11 -24.50
CA SER A 33 -2.14 0.09 -23.91
C SER A 33 -2.14 -0.08 -22.38
N PRO A 34 -1.03 0.23 -21.67
CA PRO A 34 -1.01 0.11 -20.23
C PRO A 34 -2.10 0.99 -19.62
N SER A 35 -2.95 0.40 -18.79
CA SER A 35 -3.97 1.12 -18.03
C SER A 35 -3.27 2.17 -17.16
N PRO A 36 -3.76 3.41 -17.08
CA PRO A 36 -3.11 4.44 -16.29
C PRO A 36 -3.04 3.99 -14.82
N THR A 37 -1.85 4.02 -14.24
CA THR A 37 -1.64 3.79 -12.80
C THR A 37 -2.41 4.87 -12.03
N PRO A 38 -3.28 4.51 -11.09
CA PRO A 38 -4.01 5.49 -10.31
C PRO A 38 -3.04 6.41 -9.55
N ALA A 39 -3.35 7.71 -9.51
CA ALA A 39 -2.55 8.68 -8.78
C ALA A 39 -2.50 8.33 -7.28
N PRO A 40 -1.38 8.61 -6.59
CA PRO A 40 -1.27 8.35 -5.16
C PRO A 40 -2.22 9.24 -4.35
N THR A 41 -2.74 8.69 -3.25
CA THR A 41 -3.52 9.45 -2.27
C THR A 41 -2.59 10.22 -1.35
N ILE A 42 -2.76 11.54 -1.25
CA ILE A 42 -2.00 12.37 -0.31
C ILE A 42 -2.56 12.16 1.10
N VAL A 43 -1.82 11.47 1.94
CA VAL A 43 -2.22 11.16 3.33
C VAL A 43 -1.57 12.08 4.37
N ALA A 44 -0.48 12.76 4.02
CA ALA A 44 0.25 13.65 4.91
C ALA A 44 0.71 14.90 4.18
N LYS A 45 1.05 15.94 4.94
CA LYS A 45 1.67 17.17 4.45
C LYS A 45 2.62 17.73 5.51
N VAL A 46 3.46 18.68 5.10
CA VAL A 46 4.35 19.39 6.01
C VAL A 46 3.62 20.55 6.66
N ALA A 47 3.80 20.72 7.96
CA ALA A 47 3.44 21.92 8.72
C ALA A 47 4.67 22.43 9.49
N THR A 48 4.59 23.67 10.01
CA THR A 48 5.66 24.25 10.82
C THR A 48 5.20 24.40 12.26
N ASP A 49 5.91 23.75 13.19
CA ASP A 49 5.78 23.97 14.62
C ASP A 49 6.86 24.93 15.09
N ALA A 50 6.53 25.82 16.02
CA ALA A 50 7.46 26.87 16.49
C ALA A 50 8.67 26.33 17.27
N LYS A 51 8.57 25.12 17.84
CA LYS A 51 9.63 24.51 18.67
C LYS A 51 10.30 23.34 17.96
N LEU A 52 9.54 22.58 17.17
CA LEU A 52 10.01 21.36 16.54
C LEU A 52 10.43 21.56 15.08
N GLY A 53 10.17 22.74 14.49
CA GLY A 53 10.45 23.01 13.09
C GLY A 53 9.40 22.39 12.17
N LYS A 54 9.84 21.86 11.03
CA LYS A 54 8.92 21.19 10.11
C LYS A 54 8.50 19.81 10.65
N ILE A 55 7.21 19.58 10.69
CA ILE A 55 6.59 18.34 11.18
C ILE A 55 5.63 17.79 10.15
N MET A 56 5.38 16.50 10.25
CA MET A 56 4.39 15.81 9.42
C MET A 56 3.01 15.86 10.09
N VAL A 57 2.01 16.27 9.32
CA VAL A 57 0.61 16.31 9.75
C VAL A 57 -0.26 15.56 8.73
N ASP A 58 -1.39 15.06 9.17
CA ASP A 58 -2.41 14.48 8.30
C ASP A 58 -2.92 15.51 7.28
N SER A 59 -3.02 15.14 6.03
CA SER A 59 -3.39 16.05 4.94
C SER A 59 -4.80 16.60 5.07
N ALA A 60 -5.73 15.78 5.56
CA ALA A 60 -7.15 16.12 5.65
C ALA A 60 -7.47 17.00 6.85
N THR A 61 -6.94 16.65 8.02
CA THR A 61 -7.31 17.31 9.29
C THR A 61 -6.26 18.30 9.79
N GLY A 62 -5.01 18.18 9.31
CA GLY A 62 -3.87 18.95 9.82
C GLY A 62 -3.37 18.51 11.20
N LYS A 63 -3.90 17.41 11.74
CA LYS A 63 -3.43 16.85 13.02
C LYS A 63 -2.04 16.26 12.90
N THR A 64 -1.24 16.43 13.93
CA THR A 64 0.15 15.96 13.99
C THR A 64 0.22 14.43 13.96
N LEU A 65 1.22 13.93 13.24
CA LEU A 65 1.48 12.50 13.11
C LEU A 65 2.68 12.10 13.97
N TYR A 66 2.50 10.96 14.64
CA TYR A 66 3.46 10.42 15.61
C TYR A 66 3.86 9.00 15.24
N THR A 67 5.06 8.63 15.68
CA THR A 67 5.51 7.22 15.78
C THR A 67 5.73 6.85 17.23
N TRP A 68 5.72 5.55 17.51
CA TRP A 68 5.94 5.00 18.85
C TRP A 68 7.19 4.13 18.86
N ALA A 69 8.12 4.41 19.76
CA ALA A 69 9.41 3.70 19.82
C ALA A 69 9.28 2.20 20.17
N LYS A 70 8.11 1.74 20.59
CA LYS A 70 7.85 0.32 20.81
C LYS A 70 7.52 -0.44 19.50
N ASP A 71 7.06 0.26 18.48
CA ASP A 71 6.84 -0.32 17.16
C ASP A 71 8.19 -0.36 16.43
N THR A 72 8.88 -1.50 16.52
CA THR A 72 10.21 -1.69 15.94
C THR A 72 10.18 -2.11 14.47
N ASP A 73 9.01 -2.34 13.95
CA ASP A 73 8.72 -2.68 12.56
C ASP A 73 7.38 -2.07 12.12
N GLU A 74 6.87 -2.47 10.97
CA GLU A 74 5.61 -1.97 10.41
C GLU A 74 4.35 -2.42 11.17
N ASN A 75 4.49 -3.37 12.11
CA ASN A 75 3.36 -3.94 12.83
C ASN A 75 3.10 -3.17 14.13
N SER A 76 1.95 -2.54 14.19
CA SER A 76 1.51 -1.82 15.39
C SER A 76 1.37 -2.76 16.60
N GLN A 77 1.86 -2.34 17.75
CA GLN A 77 1.59 -2.95 19.05
C GLN A 77 0.58 -2.14 19.88
N CYS A 78 0.07 -1.02 19.35
CA CYS A 78 -0.88 -0.14 20.01
C CYS A 78 -2.32 -0.56 19.71
N TYR A 79 -2.95 -1.23 20.67
CA TYR A 79 -4.34 -1.71 20.63
C TYR A 79 -5.07 -1.32 21.91
N ASP A 80 -6.37 -1.59 21.97
CA ASP A 80 -7.23 -1.39 23.13
C ASP A 80 -7.11 0.05 23.69
N GLN A 81 -6.78 0.19 24.96
CA GLN A 81 -6.63 1.50 25.60
C GLN A 81 -5.55 2.36 24.94
N CYS A 82 -4.47 1.76 24.44
CA CYS A 82 -3.44 2.48 23.69
C CYS A 82 -4.04 3.18 22.48
N ALA A 83 -4.81 2.46 21.66
CA ALA A 83 -5.42 3.00 20.45
C ALA A 83 -6.52 4.06 20.74
N THR A 84 -7.07 4.08 21.95
CA THR A 84 -7.98 5.15 22.39
C THR A 84 -7.23 6.48 22.58
N PHE A 85 -6.03 6.44 23.15
CA PHE A 85 -5.20 7.65 23.33
C PHE A 85 -4.37 7.99 22.10
N TRP A 86 -4.00 6.97 21.33
CA TRP A 86 -3.18 7.08 20.13
C TRP A 86 -3.87 6.39 18.95
N PRO A 87 -4.92 7.05 18.42
CA PRO A 87 -5.64 6.50 17.27
C PRO A 87 -4.73 6.30 16.07
N PRO A 88 -4.79 5.14 15.38
CA PRO A 88 -4.01 4.90 14.19
C PRO A 88 -4.47 5.78 13.01
N LEU A 89 -3.55 6.22 12.17
CA LEU A 89 -3.88 6.76 10.86
C LEU A 89 -4.20 5.58 9.92
N VAL A 90 -5.47 5.39 9.59
CA VAL A 90 -5.92 4.30 8.71
C VAL A 90 -6.29 4.80 7.31
N THR A 91 -6.19 3.92 6.33
CA THR A 91 -6.48 4.22 4.93
C THR A 91 -7.09 3.02 4.20
N THR A 92 -7.77 3.28 3.09
CA THR A 92 -8.16 2.25 2.11
C THR A 92 -7.38 2.40 0.80
N ALA A 93 -6.54 3.42 0.69
CA ALA A 93 -5.75 3.70 -0.50
C ALA A 93 -4.59 2.69 -0.65
N LYS A 94 -4.30 2.30 -1.90
CA LYS A 94 -3.22 1.37 -2.21
C LYS A 94 -1.88 2.06 -2.47
N THR A 95 -1.92 3.31 -2.90
CA THR A 95 -0.71 4.11 -3.19
C THR A 95 -0.81 5.40 -2.41
N LEU A 96 0.22 5.68 -1.63
CA LEU A 96 0.27 6.78 -0.68
C LEU A 96 1.39 7.76 -1.04
N ALA A 97 1.16 9.04 -0.75
CA ALA A 97 2.14 10.09 -0.86
C ALA A 97 1.91 11.16 0.21
N ALA A 98 2.85 12.07 0.35
CA ALA A 98 2.70 13.26 1.16
C ALA A 98 3.11 14.50 0.38
N ASP A 99 2.47 15.63 0.69
CA ASP A 99 2.81 16.93 0.12
C ASP A 99 3.97 17.56 0.91
N GLY A 100 5.01 17.97 0.17
CA GLY A 100 6.20 18.60 0.74
C GLY A 100 7.17 17.65 1.47
N VAL A 101 6.89 16.34 1.52
CA VAL A 101 7.81 15.32 2.08
C VAL A 101 8.60 14.68 0.94
N THR A 102 9.89 14.97 0.88
CA THR A 102 10.76 14.54 -0.22
C THR A 102 11.60 13.31 0.09
N THR A 103 11.61 12.85 1.34
CA THR A 103 12.39 11.70 1.83
C THR A 103 11.47 10.75 2.60
N GLY A 104 11.86 9.48 2.67
CA GLY A 104 11.09 8.43 3.35
C GLY A 104 10.07 7.75 2.45
N LYS A 105 9.51 6.66 2.95
CA LYS A 105 8.56 5.81 2.20
C LYS A 105 7.27 5.62 2.98
N PHE A 106 6.16 5.90 2.32
CA PHE A 106 4.85 5.54 2.83
C PHE A 106 4.50 4.10 2.46
N GLY A 107 3.86 3.41 3.38
CA GLY A 107 3.35 2.06 3.21
C GLY A 107 2.10 1.84 4.05
N THR A 108 1.66 0.60 4.12
CA THR A 108 0.54 0.19 4.97
C THR A 108 0.85 -1.13 5.65
N SER A 109 0.38 -1.29 6.88
CA SER A 109 0.41 -2.53 7.63
C SER A 109 -1.01 -2.93 8.05
N ALA A 110 -1.32 -4.22 7.97
CA ALA A 110 -2.61 -4.74 8.39
C ALA A 110 -2.70 -4.81 9.91
N ARG A 111 -3.73 -4.21 10.49
CA ARG A 111 -4.05 -4.32 11.91
C ARG A 111 -4.85 -5.59 12.20
N LYS A 112 -4.93 -5.99 13.48
CA LYS A 112 -5.70 -7.18 13.93
C LYS A 112 -7.20 -7.09 13.63
N ASP A 113 -7.73 -5.88 13.50
CA ASP A 113 -9.12 -5.61 13.15
C ASP A 113 -9.41 -5.60 11.64
N GLY A 114 -8.38 -5.87 10.82
CA GLY A 114 -8.46 -5.89 9.37
C GLY A 114 -8.32 -4.52 8.71
N SER A 115 -8.21 -3.43 9.46
CA SER A 115 -7.93 -2.11 8.91
C SER A 115 -6.47 -2.01 8.42
N LEU A 116 -6.20 -1.12 7.45
CA LEU A 116 -4.86 -0.81 7.00
C LEU A 116 -4.38 0.48 7.66
N GLN A 117 -3.33 0.37 8.47
CA GLN A 117 -2.68 1.53 9.09
C GLN A 117 -1.56 2.05 8.18
N VAL A 118 -1.51 3.35 8.00
CA VAL A 118 -0.41 4.01 7.27
C VAL A 118 0.88 3.86 8.06
N THR A 119 1.97 3.56 7.32
CA THR A 119 3.33 3.52 7.86
C THR A 119 4.20 4.55 7.13
N PHE A 120 5.22 5.05 7.80
CA PHE A 120 6.29 5.86 7.24
C PHE A 120 7.63 5.29 7.67
N ASP A 121 8.50 4.96 6.73
CA ASP A 121 9.78 4.26 6.94
C ASP A 121 9.63 3.02 7.85
N SER A 122 8.60 2.21 7.57
CA SER A 122 8.23 1.00 8.33
C SER A 122 7.79 1.24 9.77
N HIS A 123 7.42 2.48 10.14
CA HIS A 123 6.83 2.78 11.45
C HIS A 123 5.36 3.15 11.31
N PRO A 124 4.45 2.52 12.06
CA PRO A 124 3.03 2.87 12.08
C PRO A 124 2.80 4.31 12.52
N LEU A 125 1.83 4.99 11.88
CA LEU A 125 1.49 6.38 12.16
C LEU A 125 0.25 6.49 13.02
N TYR A 126 0.30 7.44 13.96
CA TYR A 126 -0.74 7.69 14.94
C TYR A 126 -1.06 9.17 15.09
N PHE A 127 -2.25 9.42 15.58
CA PHE A 127 -2.65 10.69 16.16
C PHE A 127 -2.49 10.66 17.68
N TYR A 128 -2.57 11.82 18.33
CA TYR A 128 -2.75 11.91 19.77
C TYR A 128 -4.13 12.46 20.09
N ALA A 129 -4.88 11.76 20.94
CA ALA A 129 -6.27 12.12 21.24
C ALA A 129 -6.44 13.49 21.92
N ARG A 130 -5.37 14.03 22.52
CA ARG A 130 -5.38 15.36 23.16
C ARG A 130 -4.82 16.48 22.28
N ASP A 131 -4.47 16.20 21.03
CA ASP A 131 -4.23 17.21 20.01
C ASP A 131 -5.59 17.63 19.46
N LEU A 132 -6.11 18.75 19.98
CA LEU A 132 -7.47 19.20 19.69
C LEU A 132 -7.53 20.08 18.46
N ALA A 133 -6.44 20.81 18.16
CA ALA A 133 -6.31 21.68 17.01
C ALA A 133 -5.28 21.16 15.99
N PRO A 134 -5.37 21.56 14.70
CA PRO A 134 -4.34 21.30 13.71
C PRO A 134 -2.97 21.82 14.19
N GLY A 135 -1.94 20.97 14.06
CA GLY A 135 -0.57 21.31 14.45
C GLY A 135 -0.26 21.25 15.95
N ASP A 136 -1.24 20.88 16.80
CA ASP A 136 -0.95 20.59 18.20
C ASP A 136 0.07 19.47 18.31
N THR A 137 1.03 19.61 19.25
CA THR A 137 2.12 18.62 19.48
C THR A 137 2.18 18.18 20.94
N ASN A 138 1.02 18.10 21.62
CA ASN A 138 0.93 17.76 23.05
C ASN A 138 1.39 16.32 23.36
N GLY A 139 1.45 15.46 22.35
CA GLY A 139 1.94 14.09 22.46
C GLY A 139 3.45 13.94 22.40
N GLN A 140 4.18 14.99 22.01
CA GLN A 140 5.63 14.94 21.85
C GLN A 140 6.35 14.58 23.17
N GLY A 141 7.17 13.50 23.12
CA GLY A 141 7.94 13.05 24.27
C GLY A 141 7.12 12.30 25.32
N SER A 142 5.84 12.04 25.09
CA SER A 142 5.04 11.19 25.98
C SER A 142 5.66 9.79 26.09
N THR A 143 5.74 9.25 27.32
CA THR A 143 6.22 7.88 27.58
C THR A 143 5.09 6.91 27.89
N GLY A 144 3.85 7.30 27.58
CA GLY A 144 2.67 6.46 27.79
C GLY A 144 2.79 5.10 27.08
N PHE A 145 2.29 4.06 27.75
CA PHE A 145 2.29 2.67 27.26
C PHE A 145 3.67 2.03 27.10
N GLY A 146 4.69 2.58 27.77
CA GLY A 146 5.99 1.92 27.98
C GLY A 146 7.10 2.26 26.99
N ALA A 147 6.88 3.22 26.08
CA ALA A 147 7.92 3.76 25.20
C ALA A 147 7.60 5.21 24.81
N VAL A 148 8.58 5.91 24.25
CA VAL A 148 8.42 7.31 23.87
C VAL A 148 7.64 7.44 22.55
N TRP A 149 6.77 8.45 22.50
CA TRP A 149 6.06 8.91 21.32
C TRP A 149 6.76 10.15 20.76
N VAL A 150 6.97 10.18 19.46
CA VAL A 150 7.67 11.28 18.82
C VAL A 150 6.94 11.76 17.57
N VAL A 151 6.92 13.08 17.40
CA VAL A 151 6.46 13.72 16.17
C VAL A 151 7.43 13.38 15.04
N ILE A 152 6.91 13.17 13.85
CA ILE A 152 7.75 12.96 12.67
C ILE A 152 8.28 14.31 12.20
N ALA A 153 9.58 14.51 12.41
CA ALA A 153 10.29 15.67 11.87
C ALA A 153 10.55 15.52 10.37
N VAL A 154 10.39 16.61 9.62
CA VAL A 154 10.67 16.65 8.18
C VAL A 154 11.89 17.56 7.97
N PRO A 155 12.94 17.09 7.25
CA PRO A 155 14.15 17.87 6.99
C PRO A 155 13.92 19.17 6.23
#